data_140efb62ca22a69c8970956b6b2c896e
#
_entry.id   140efb62ca22a69c8970956b6b2c896e
#
_cell.length_a   1.000
_cell.length_b   1.000
_cell.length_c   1.000
_cell.angle_alpha   90.00
_cell.angle_beta   90.00
_cell.angle_gamma   90.00
#
_symmetry.space_group_name_H-M   'P 1'
#
loop_
_entity.id
_entity.type
_entity.pdbx_description
1 polymer ?
#
loop_
_entity_poly.entity_id
_entity_poly.type
_entity_poly.pdbx_seq_one_letter_code
_entity_poly.pdbx_strand_id
1 'polypeptide(L)'
;MRITINSLYWYFGIPIVLFVGIRGLKQYKATGNLLDRCIGWMGIFFTFSLLAYGLGPIISDDSTILTYSTIAGSLFQFMALFFLWLAVARLYSPKSKLGAKLIVAFDIILVMIASYLSITQNIATPTTISQLPSGFWAINYVSRPALDIATSLQYACLLLIGAMFIYQAFSVVNIKNKRRTMLLGSALFMVGVLSCLRPLVIAASDSAFQYLTIAIAALVVALIVGSTFYGSKPNR
;
A
#
# COMPACT_ATOMS: atom_id res chain seq x y z
N MET A 1 -6.49 6.91 -25.69
CA MET A 1 -5.85 6.49 -24.44
C MET A 1 -6.43 7.36 -23.32
N ARG A 2 -7.16 6.76 -22.40
CA ARG A 2 -7.80 7.51 -21.31
C ARG A 2 -6.87 7.47 -20.09
N ILE A 3 -6.31 8.63 -19.76
CA ILE A 3 -5.46 8.73 -18.56
C ILE A 3 -6.36 9.23 -17.43
N THR A 4 -6.59 8.42 -16.42
CA THR A 4 -7.27 8.86 -15.21
C THR A 4 -6.27 9.51 -14.27
N ILE A 5 -6.70 10.50 -13.48
CA ILE A 5 -5.86 11.11 -12.43
C ILE A 5 -5.29 10.05 -11.52
N ASN A 6 -6.11 9.06 -11.16
CA ASN A 6 -5.69 7.97 -10.30
C ASN A 6 -4.65 7.06 -10.98
N SER A 7 -4.74 6.85 -12.31
CA SER A 7 -3.75 6.04 -13.03
C SER A 7 -2.37 6.68 -13.07
N LEU A 8 -2.27 7.99 -13.12
CA LEU A 8 -0.97 8.68 -13.03
C LEU A 8 -0.22 8.31 -11.75
N TYR A 9 -0.91 8.35 -10.61
CA TYR A 9 -0.33 7.95 -9.33
C TYR A 9 0.17 6.49 -9.35
N TRP A 10 -0.63 5.59 -9.91
CA TRP A 10 -0.26 4.17 -10.01
C TRP A 10 0.95 3.95 -10.91
N TYR A 11 1.06 4.65 -12.04
CA TYR A 11 2.21 4.50 -12.94
C TYR A 11 3.52 4.96 -12.31
N PHE A 12 3.53 6.07 -11.58
CA PHE A 12 4.72 6.51 -10.85
C PHE A 12 5.07 5.57 -9.68
N GLY A 13 4.08 4.96 -9.06
CA GLY A 13 4.28 4.01 -7.97
C GLY A 13 4.89 2.67 -8.41
N ILE A 14 4.52 2.18 -9.61
CA ILE A 14 4.92 0.86 -10.11
C ILE A 14 6.44 0.64 -10.09
N PRO A 15 7.28 1.47 -10.74
CA PRO A 15 8.72 1.24 -10.76
C PRO A 15 9.36 1.30 -9.38
N ILE A 16 8.85 2.16 -8.50
CA ILE A 16 9.38 2.32 -7.14
C ILE A 16 9.09 1.07 -6.30
N VAL A 17 7.85 0.63 -6.32
CA VAL A 17 7.41 -0.53 -5.53
C VAL A 17 8.04 -1.82 -6.07
N LEU A 18 8.15 -1.97 -7.40
CA LEU A 18 8.84 -3.08 -8.03
C LEU A 18 10.32 -3.12 -7.63
N PHE A 19 10.99 -1.96 -7.64
CA PHE A 19 12.38 -1.86 -7.19
C PHE A 19 12.54 -2.31 -5.73
N VAL A 20 11.66 -1.88 -4.83
CA VAL A 20 11.64 -2.31 -3.43
C VAL A 20 11.44 -3.83 -3.34
N GLY A 21 10.51 -4.38 -4.12
CA GLY A 21 10.23 -5.80 -4.17
C GLY A 21 11.45 -6.63 -4.61
N ILE A 22 12.03 -6.28 -5.74
CA ILE A 22 13.22 -6.96 -6.29
C ILE A 22 14.40 -6.86 -5.32
N ARG A 23 14.63 -5.68 -4.75
CA ARG A 23 15.72 -5.46 -3.78
C ARG A 23 15.53 -6.30 -2.53
N GLY A 24 14.31 -6.36 -1.99
CA GLY A 24 13.99 -7.18 -0.83
C GLY A 24 14.27 -8.67 -1.08
N LEU A 25 13.83 -9.20 -2.23
CA LEU A 25 14.11 -10.60 -2.60
C LEU A 25 15.60 -10.89 -2.81
N LYS A 26 16.34 -9.95 -3.43
CA LYS A 26 17.81 -10.07 -3.57
C LYS A 26 18.50 -10.06 -2.22
N GLN A 27 18.11 -9.17 -1.30
CA GLN A 27 18.64 -9.15 0.06
C GLN A 27 18.32 -10.44 0.81
N TYR A 28 17.10 -10.96 0.70
CA TYR A 28 16.75 -12.25 1.28
C TYR A 28 17.63 -13.39 0.78
N LYS A 29 17.91 -13.45 -0.52
CA LYS A 29 18.83 -14.47 -1.07
C LYS A 29 20.25 -14.36 -0.51
N ALA A 30 20.70 -13.14 -0.19
CA ALA A 30 22.03 -12.90 0.35
C ALA A 30 22.15 -13.13 1.87
N THR A 31 21.09 -12.82 2.62
CA THR A 31 21.13 -12.78 4.10
C THR A 31 20.31 -13.90 4.77
N GLY A 32 19.37 -14.51 4.06
CA GLY A 32 18.37 -15.44 4.63
C GLY A 32 17.34 -14.76 5.55
N ASN A 33 17.34 -13.42 5.64
CA ASN A 33 16.48 -12.69 6.55
C ASN A 33 15.02 -12.70 6.07
N LEU A 34 14.15 -13.33 6.84
CA LEU A 34 12.72 -13.48 6.52
C LEU A 34 11.97 -12.16 6.42
N LEU A 35 12.42 -11.10 7.10
CA LEU A 35 11.84 -9.76 6.97
C LEU A 35 12.03 -9.22 5.54
N ASP A 36 13.25 -9.37 4.98
CA ASP A 36 13.54 -8.96 3.60
C ASP A 36 12.69 -9.74 2.60
N ARG A 37 12.41 -11.03 2.88
CA ARG A 37 11.49 -11.86 2.08
C ARG A 37 10.07 -11.29 2.11
N CYS A 38 9.56 -10.91 3.28
CA CYS A 38 8.22 -10.33 3.42
C CYS A 38 8.11 -9.01 2.66
N ILE A 39 9.08 -8.10 2.83
CA ILE A 39 9.14 -6.82 2.10
C ILE A 39 9.25 -7.05 0.59
N GLY A 40 10.03 -8.04 0.18
CA GLY A 40 10.18 -8.40 -1.22
C GLY A 40 8.86 -8.82 -1.86
N TRP A 41 8.15 -9.77 -1.27
CA TRP A 41 6.86 -10.23 -1.77
C TRP A 41 5.79 -9.15 -1.70
N MET A 42 5.75 -8.36 -0.61
CA MET A 42 4.89 -7.18 -0.52
C MET A 42 5.05 -6.28 -1.73
N GLY A 43 6.28 -5.92 -2.09
CA GLY A 43 6.55 -5.06 -3.25
C GLY A 43 6.08 -5.66 -4.56
N ILE A 44 6.28 -6.97 -4.78
CA ILE A 44 5.82 -7.67 -5.99
C ILE A 44 4.28 -7.65 -6.08
N PHE A 45 3.58 -8.05 -5.03
CA PHE A 45 2.11 -8.06 -5.04
C PHE A 45 1.51 -6.66 -5.15
N PHE A 46 2.12 -5.67 -4.49
CA PHE A 46 1.69 -4.28 -4.64
C PHE A 46 1.88 -3.76 -6.06
N THR A 47 2.95 -4.17 -6.75
CA THR A 47 3.15 -3.85 -8.18
C THR A 47 2.02 -4.41 -9.05
N PHE A 48 1.63 -5.68 -8.86
CA PHE A 48 0.50 -6.26 -9.57
C PHE A 48 -0.83 -5.56 -9.24
N SER A 49 -1.02 -5.14 -7.99
CA SER A 49 -2.18 -4.35 -7.60
C SER A 49 -2.24 -3.03 -8.38
N LEU A 50 -1.14 -2.27 -8.42
CA LEU A 50 -1.06 -1.01 -9.14
C LEU A 50 -1.28 -1.19 -10.65
N LEU A 51 -0.73 -2.26 -11.24
CA LEU A 51 -0.96 -2.61 -12.64
C LEU A 51 -2.43 -2.91 -12.90
N ALA A 52 -3.08 -3.71 -12.08
CA ALA A 52 -4.48 -4.05 -12.25
C ALA A 52 -5.38 -2.80 -12.16
N TYR A 53 -5.20 -1.95 -11.16
CA TYR A 53 -5.94 -0.70 -11.04
C TYR A 53 -5.66 0.29 -12.18
N GLY A 54 -4.42 0.36 -12.66
CA GLY A 54 -4.00 1.31 -13.69
C GLY A 54 -4.40 0.90 -15.10
N LEU A 55 -4.33 -0.39 -15.43
CA LEU A 55 -4.59 -0.88 -16.79
C LEU A 55 -6.07 -0.90 -17.16
N GLY A 56 -6.96 -1.20 -16.22
CA GLY A 56 -8.40 -1.29 -16.49
C GLY A 56 -8.94 -0.06 -17.22
N PRO A 57 -8.78 1.16 -16.69
CA PRO A 57 -9.29 2.38 -17.31
C PRO A 57 -8.65 2.75 -18.66
N ILE A 58 -7.43 2.25 -18.92
CA ILE A 58 -6.75 2.48 -20.21
C ILE A 58 -7.32 1.58 -21.29
N ILE A 59 -7.57 0.33 -20.92
CA ILE A 59 -7.99 -0.71 -21.88
C ILE A 59 -9.46 -0.51 -22.27
N SER A 60 -10.32 -0.19 -21.32
CA SER A 60 -11.76 -0.15 -21.55
C SER A 60 -12.49 0.83 -20.62
N ASP A 61 -13.65 1.30 -21.06
CA ASP A 61 -14.67 1.98 -20.25
C ASP A 61 -15.84 1.05 -19.88
N ASP A 62 -15.80 -0.19 -20.32
CA ASP A 62 -16.76 -1.21 -19.92
C ASP A 62 -16.71 -1.44 -18.41
N SER A 63 -17.85 -1.25 -17.76
CA SER A 63 -17.97 -1.40 -16.30
C SER A 63 -17.61 -2.81 -15.83
N THR A 64 -17.79 -3.83 -16.65
CA THR A 64 -17.43 -5.22 -16.33
C THR A 64 -15.90 -5.36 -16.25
N ILE A 65 -15.18 -4.87 -17.26
CA ILE A 65 -13.71 -4.91 -17.29
C ILE A 65 -13.12 -4.06 -16.15
N LEU A 66 -13.69 -2.87 -15.91
CA LEU A 66 -13.27 -2.01 -14.80
C LEU A 66 -13.49 -2.67 -13.43
N THR A 67 -14.62 -3.35 -13.28
CA THR A 67 -14.97 -4.09 -12.06
C THR A 67 -13.99 -5.24 -11.79
N TYR A 68 -13.73 -6.08 -12.78
CA TYR A 68 -12.76 -7.17 -12.63
C TYR A 68 -11.33 -6.66 -12.40
N SER A 69 -10.94 -5.57 -13.06
CA SER A 69 -9.66 -4.90 -12.82
C SER A 69 -9.55 -4.39 -11.38
N THR A 70 -10.62 -3.81 -10.85
CA THR A 70 -10.70 -3.35 -9.46
C THR A 70 -10.63 -4.51 -8.47
N ILE A 71 -11.34 -5.60 -8.73
CA ILE A 71 -11.29 -6.81 -7.90
C ILE A 71 -9.87 -7.38 -7.90
N ALA A 72 -9.26 -7.58 -9.06
CA ALA A 72 -7.90 -8.09 -9.17
C ALA A 72 -6.90 -7.19 -8.43
N GLY A 73 -7.00 -5.87 -8.61
CA GLY A 73 -6.18 -4.89 -7.91
C GLY A 73 -6.32 -5.00 -6.39
N SER A 74 -7.55 -5.15 -5.89
CA SER A 74 -7.82 -5.31 -4.46
C SER A 74 -7.23 -6.60 -3.91
N LEU A 75 -7.40 -7.73 -4.61
CA LEU A 75 -6.88 -9.03 -4.17
C LEU A 75 -5.34 -9.02 -4.07
N PHE A 76 -4.66 -8.47 -5.07
CA PHE A 76 -3.20 -8.30 -5.02
C PHE A 76 -2.77 -7.37 -3.91
N GLN A 77 -3.53 -6.29 -3.65
CA GLN A 77 -3.29 -5.37 -2.54
C GLN A 77 -3.40 -6.08 -1.19
N PHE A 78 -4.43 -6.92 -0.99
CA PHE A 78 -4.61 -7.67 0.25
C PHE A 78 -3.47 -8.67 0.46
N MET A 79 -3.00 -9.32 -0.59
CA MET A 79 -1.82 -10.18 -0.51
C MET A 79 -0.55 -9.39 -0.17
N ALA A 80 -0.38 -8.18 -0.69
CA ALA A 80 0.74 -7.32 -0.33
C ALA A 80 0.71 -6.95 1.16
N LEU A 81 -0.46 -6.56 1.66
CA LEU A 81 -0.66 -6.21 3.06
C LEU A 81 -0.51 -7.42 3.99
N PHE A 82 -0.91 -8.63 3.54
CA PHE A 82 -0.62 -9.88 4.25
C PHE A 82 0.87 -10.06 4.53
N PHE A 83 1.73 -9.82 3.55
CA PHE A 83 3.17 -9.90 3.77
C PHE A 83 3.69 -8.83 4.72
N LEU A 84 3.07 -7.66 4.78
CA LEU A 84 3.40 -6.63 5.77
C LEU A 84 2.98 -7.06 7.18
N TRP A 85 1.80 -7.66 7.36
CA TRP A 85 1.39 -8.22 8.64
C TRP A 85 2.30 -9.36 9.10
N LEU A 86 2.78 -10.21 8.18
CA LEU A 86 3.81 -11.20 8.47
C LEU A 86 5.11 -10.54 8.93
N ALA A 87 5.50 -9.39 8.35
CA ALA A 87 6.66 -8.64 8.82
C ALA A 87 6.45 -8.11 10.24
N VAL A 88 5.26 -7.56 10.56
CA VAL A 88 4.90 -7.15 11.94
C VAL A 88 5.01 -8.32 12.90
N ALA A 89 4.41 -9.47 12.55
CA ALA A 89 4.46 -10.67 13.39
C ALA A 89 5.90 -11.14 13.64
N ARG A 90 6.77 -11.06 12.63
CA ARG A 90 8.19 -11.40 12.77
C ARG A 90 8.94 -10.43 13.67
N LEU A 91 8.69 -9.14 13.56
CA LEU A 91 9.27 -8.12 14.43
C LEU A 91 8.80 -8.28 15.89
N TYR A 92 7.58 -8.77 16.09
CA TYR A 92 7.01 -8.99 17.42
C TYR A 92 7.38 -10.34 18.04
N SER A 93 7.72 -11.34 17.22
CA SER A 93 8.04 -12.72 17.63
C SER A 93 9.08 -12.84 18.77
N PRO A 94 10.15 -12.01 18.85
CA PRO A 94 11.08 -12.06 19.97
C PRO A 94 10.46 -11.73 21.33
N LYS A 95 9.39 -10.92 21.33
CA LYS A 95 8.68 -10.51 22.55
C LYS A 95 7.62 -11.53 22.97
N SER A 96 6.88 -12.09 22.02
CA SER A 96 5.82 -13.07 22.27
C SER A 96 5.55 -13.93 21.05
N LYS A 97 5.85 -15.23 21.14
CA LYS A 97 5.53 -16.21 20.09
C LYS A 97 4.02 -16.37 19.90
N LEU A 98 3.25 -16.33 20.99
CA LEU A 98 1.79 -16.41 20.95
C LEU A 98 1.21 -15.16 20.25
N GLY A 99 1.67 -13.97 20.66
CA GLY A 99 1.24 -12.72 20.04
C GLY A 99 1.52 -12.70 18.53
N ALA A 100 2.68 -13.17 18.09
CA ALA A 100 3.01 -13.28 16.68
C ALA A 100 2.04 -14.22 15.91
N LYS A 101 1.68 -15.36 16.51
CA LYS A 101 0.69 -16.29 15.92
C LYS A 101 -0.70 -15.67 15.83
N LEU A 102 -1.12 -14.94 16.87
CA LEU A 102 -2.42 -14.24 16.87
C LEU A 102 -2.48 -13.14 15.80
N ILE A 103 -1.40 -12.40 15.61
CA ILE A 103 -1.29 -11.39 14.53
C ILE A 103 -1.49 -12.06 13.16
N VAL A 104 -0.83 -13.18 12.89
CA VAL A 104 -0.96 -13.92 11.63
C VAL A 104 -2.38 -14.48 11.46
N ALA A 105 -2.96 -15.08 12.50
CA ALA A 105 -4.32 -15.60 12.43
C ALA A 105 -5.36 -14.49 12.17
N PHE A 106 -5.23 -13.35 12.86
CA PHE A 106 -6.06 -12.17 12.62
C PHE A 106 -5.98 -11.71 11.18
N ASP A 107 -4.76 -11.59 10.64
CA ASP A 107 -4.55 -11.12 9.27
C ASP A 107 -5.14 -12.10 8.22
N ILE A 108 -4.96 -13.41 8.40
CA ILE A 108 -5.58 -14.41 7.51
C ILE A 108 -7.10 -14.22 7.46
N ILE A 109 -7.75 -14.08 8.61
CA ILE A 109 -9.21 -13.87 8.69
C ILE A 109 -9.56 -12.55 7.97
N LEU A 110 -8.80 -11.50 8.21
CA LEU A 110 -9.05 -10.18 7.64
C LEU A 110 -8.89 -10.19 6.10
N VAL A 111 -7.85 -10.87 5.58
CA VAL A 111 -7.65 -11.06 4.13
C VAL A 111 -8.82 -11.83 3.51
N MET A 112 -9.30 -12.89 4.16
CA MET A 112 -10.44 -13.67 3.66
C MET A 112 -11.71 -12.81 3.61
N ILE A 113 -12.01 -12.07 4.68
CA ILE A 113 -13.18 -11.19 4.74
C ILE A 113 -13.06 -10.07 3.67
N ALA A 114 -11.92 -9.39 3.60
CA ALA A 114 -11.71 -8.31 2.65
C ALA A 114 -11.79 -8.80 1.19
N SER A 115 -11.26 -9.98 0.90
CA SER A 115 -11.34 -10.60 -0.43
C SER A 115 -12.78 -10.95 -0.80
N TYR A 116 -13.53 -11.57 0.10
CA TYR A 116 -14.94 -11.88 -0.10
C TYR A 116 -15.77 -10.60 -0.34
N LEU A 117 -15.58 -9.58 0.50
CA LEU A 117 -16.26 -8.28 0.36
C LEU A 117 -15.86 -7.57 -0.93
N SER A 118 -14.59 -7.65 -1.34
CA SER A 118 -14.13 -7.06 -2.59
C SER A 118 -14.82 -7.68 -3.80
N ILE A 119 -14.96 -8.99 -3.82
CA ILE A 119 -15.64 -9.69 -4.94
C ILE A 119 -17.13 -9.35 -4.94
N THR A 120 -17.81 -9.56 -3.82
CA THR A 120 -19.29 -9.45 -3.76
C THR A 120 -19.75 -8.01 -3.93
N GLN A 121 -19.12 -7.04 -3.27
CA GLN A 121 -19.56 -5.64 -3.31
C GLN A 121 -19.15 -4.94 -4.61
N ASN A 122 -18.03 -5.31 -5.24
CA ASN A 122 -17.69 -4.76 -6.55
C ASN A 122 -18.59 -5.32 -7.67
N ILE A 123 -19.04 -6.57 -7.58
CA ILE A 123 -20.00 -7.12 -8.52
C ILE A 123 -21.38 -6.47 -8.33
N ALA A 124 -21.81 -6.28 -7.08
CA ALA A 124 -23.11 -5.64 -6.77
C ALA A 124 -23.13 -4.16 -7.18
N THR A 125 -21.99 -3.48 -7.12
CA THR A 125 -21.87 -2.05 -7.43
C THR A 125 -20.67 -1.87 -8.38
N PRO A 126 -20.89 -2.00 -9.70
CA PRO A 126 -19.82 -1.95 -10.70
C PRO A 126 -19.02 -0.65 -10.66
N THR A 127 -17.73 -0.76 -10.93
CA THR A 127 -16.83 0.38 -11.06
C THR A 127 -17.08 1.09 -12.38
N THR A 128 -17.22 2.40 -12.35
CA THR A 128 -17.40 3.26 -13.53
C THR A 128 -16.35 4.35 -13.57
N ILE A 129 -16.19 4.97 -14.73
CA ILE A 129 -15.36 6.15 -14.91
C ILE A 129 -16.21 7.30 -15.46
N SER A 130 -15.86 8.52 -15.09
CA SER A 130 -16.47 9.73 -15.62
C SER A 130 -15.41 10.76 -15.97
N GLN A 131 -15.75 11.67 -16.90
CA GLN A 131 -14.89 12.78 -17.23
C GLN A 131 -15.17 13.95 -16.28
N LEU A 132 -14.10 14.47 -15.67
CA LEU A 132 -14.17 15.66 -14.83
C LEU A 132 -14.25 16.93 -15.68
N PRO A 133 -14.74 18.05 -15.13
CA PRO A 133 -14.74 19.35 -15.81
C PRO A 133 -13.36 19.81 -16.30
N SER A 134 -12.29 19.34 -15.66
CA SER A 134 -10.90 19.56 -16.07
C SER A 134 -10.46 18.80 -17.32
N GLY A 135 -11.35 17.97 -17.92
CA GLY A 135 -11.03 17.11 -19.05
C GLY A 135 -10.35 15.78 -18.68
N PHE A 136 -9.90 15.62 -17.44
CA PHE A 136 -9.34 14.35 -16.95
C PHE A 136 -10.45 13.35 -16.64
N TRP A 137 -10.10 12.07 -16.71
CA TRP A 137 -10.98 10.97 -16.29
C TRP A 137 -10.76 10.63 -14.82
N ALA A 138 -11.81 10.28 -14.12
CA ALA A 138 -11.77 9.81 -12.74
C ALA A 138 -12.53 8.49 -12.60
N ILE A 139 -12.04 7.62 -11.72
CA ILE A 139 -12.77 6.43 -11.31
C ILE A 139 -13.81 6.87 -10.28
N ASN A 140 -15.07 6.53 -10.53
CA ASN A 140 -16.16 6.78 -9.59
C ASN A 140 -16.12 5.71 -8.49
N TYR A 141 -15.66 6.10 -7.33
CA TYR A 141 -15.70 5.24 -6.15
C TYR A 141 -17.07 5.33 -5.50
N VAL A 142 -17.77 4.20 -5.48
CA VAL A 142 -18.98 4.07 -4.65
C VAL A 142 -18.54 3.60 -3.28
N SER A 143 -19.04 4.25 -2.22
CA SER A 143 -18.76 3.84 -0.83
C SER A 143 -19.29 2.42 -0.57
N ARG A 144 -18.41 1.59 -0.03
CA ARG A 144 -18.68 0.20 0.36
C ARG A 144 -18.24 0.03 1.81
N PRO A 145 -19.06 0.47 2.79
CA PRO A 145 -18.59 0.67 4.18
C PRO A 145 -17.90 -0.56 4.78
N ALA A 146 -18.42 -1.77 4.55
CA ALA A 146 -17.82 -2.98 5.09
C ALA A 146 -16.44 -3.29 4.44
N LEU A 147 -16.31 -3.13 3.12
CA LEU A 147 -15.05 -3.30 2.42
C LEU A 147 -14.06 -2.21 2.80
N ASP A 148 -14.52 -0.97 2.92
CA ASP A 148 -13.68 0.17 3.29
C ASP A 148 -13.12 0.01 4.70
N ILE A 149 -13.93 -0.46 5.66
CA ILE A 149 -13.47 -0.78 7.04
C ILE A 149 -12.46 -1.94 7.01
N ALA A 150 -12.76 -3.05 6.32
CA ALA A 150 -11.86 -4.19 6.23
C ALA A 150 -10.51 -3.79 5.61
N THR A 151 -10.54 -2.98 4.55
CA THR A 151 -9.34 -2.45 3.90
C THR A 151 -8.55 -1.54 4.84
N SER A 152 -9.22 -0.64 5.57
CA SER A 152 -8.59 0.26 6.54
C SER A 152 -7.90 -0.52 7.66
N LEU A 153 -8.54 -1.57 8.17
CA LEU A 153 -7.94 -2.46 9.18
C LEU A 153 -6.68 -3.17 8.64
N GLN A 154 -6.69 -3.58 7.38
CA GLN A 154 -5.48 -4.13 6.76
C GLN A 154 -4.34 -3.12 6.69
N TYR A 155 -4.63 -1.87 6.35
CA TYR A 155 -3.62 -0.82 6.31
C TYR A 155 -3.09 -0.41 7.70
N ALA A 156 -3.74 -0.82 8.80
CA ALA A 156 -3.25 -0.57 10.13
C ALA A 156 -1.85 -1.16 10.40
N CYS A 157 -1.43 -2.20 9.63
CA CYS A 157 -0.05 -2.70 9.68
C CYS A 157 0.99 -1.62 9.33
N LEU A 158 0.68 -0.70 8.42
CA LEU A 158 1.59 0.40 8.06
C LEU A 158 1.76 1.39 9.22
N LEU A 159 0.69 1.66 9.97
CA LEU A 159 0.76 2.47 11.18
C LEU A 159 1.67 1.83 12.21
N LEU A 160 1.51 0.52 12.44
CA LEU A 160 2.30 -0.23 13.42
C LEU A 160 3.78 -0.29 13.00
N ILE A 161 4.07 -0.65 11.75
CA ILE A 161 5.45 -0.69 11.25
C ILE A 161 6.08 0.70 11.29
N GLY A 162 5.35 1.72 10.83
CA GLY A 162 5.81 3.10 10.83
C GLY A 162 6.15 3.59 12.24
N ALA A 163 5.25 3.38 13.20
CA ALA A 163 5.47 3.70 14.61
C ALA A 163 6.69 2.94 15.20
N MET A 164 6.83 1.65 14.87
CA MET A 164 7.98 0.85 15.33
C MET A 164 9.31 1.40 14.78
N PHE A 165 9.38 1.78 13.50
CA PHE A 165 10.59 2.38 12.94
C PHE A 165 10.89 3.75 13.54
N ILE A 166 9.88 4.59 13.75
CA ILE A 166 10.06 5.88 14.44
C ILE A 166 10.62 5.65 15.84
N TYR A 167 10.02 4.72 16.60
CA TYR A 167 10.49 4.38 17.93
C TYR A 167 11.94 3.85 17.92
N GLN A 168 12.26 2.93 17.01
CA GLN A 168 13.62 2.40 16.88
C GLN A 168 14.63 3.47 16.48
N ALA A 169 14.24 4.50 15.72
CA ALA A 169 15.14 5.57 15.34
C ALA A 169 15.71 6.33 16.54
N PHE A 170 14.99 6.39 17.67
CA PHE A 170 15.52 7.05 18.88
C PHE A 170 16.67 6.29 19.54
N SER A 171 16.76 4.97 19.35
CA SER A 171 17.84 4.13 19.88
C SER A 171 19.05 3.98 18.93
N VAL A 172 18.95 4.48 17.69
CA VAL A 172 20.03 4.40 16.71
C VAL A 172 21.08 5.50 16.96
N VAL A 173 22.30 5.08 17.27
CA VAL A 173 23.43 5.99 17.56
C VAL A 173 23.92 6.70 16.30
N ASN A 174 24.03 5.99 15.17
CA ASN A 174 24.50 6.57 13.91
C ASN A 174 23.46 7.53 13.32
N ILE A 175 23.81 8.82 13.21
CA ILE A 175 22.90 9.88 12.78
C ILE A 175 22.33 9.67 11.38
N LYS A 176 23.09 9.09 10.44
CA LYS A 176 22.60 8.76 9.08
C LYS A 176 21.53 7.67 9.12
N ASN A 177 21.80 6.60 9.87
CA ASN A 177 20.86 5.49 10.03
C ASN A 177 19.63 5.94 10.81
N LYS A 178 19.79 6.78 11.83
CA LYS A 178 18.67 7.39 12.58
C LYS A 178 17.75 8.17 11.66
N ARG A 179 18.27 9.09 10.84
CA ARG A 179 17.49 9.88 9.89
C ARG A 179 16.78 9.00 8.86
N ARG A 180 17.48 7.99 8.32
CA ARG A 180 16.90 7.04 7.37
C ARG A 180 15.74 6.25 7.96
N THR A 181 15.92 5.71 9.17
CA THR A 181 14.88 4.93 9.85
C THR A 181 13.69 5.81 10.20
N MET A 182 13.94 7.05 10.64
CA MET A 182 12.90 8.01 10.95
C MET A 182 12.08 8.43 9.70
N LEU A 183 12.75 8.73 8.59
CA LEU A 183 12.08 9.06 7.31
C LEU A 183 11.23 7.90 6.80
N LEU A 184 11.77 6.68 6.81
CA LEU A 184 11.03 5.49 6.40
C LEU A 184 9.83 5.23 7.30
N GLY A 185 10.02 5.33 8.62
CA GLY A 185 8.95 5.15 9.58
C GLY A 185 7.84 6.20 9.42
N SER A 186 8.20 7.47 9.26
CA SER A 186 7.23 8.56 9.02
C SER A 186 6.47 8.36 7.72
N ALA A 187 7.14 7.94 6.63
CA ALA A 187 6.50 7.66 5.36
C ALA A 187 5.46 6.54 5.49
N LEU A 188 5.82 5.41 6.09
CA LEU A 188 4.91 4.28 6.30
C LEU A 188 3.74 4.66 7.22
N PHE A 189 4.01 5.40 8.29
CA PHE A 189 2.98 5.89 9.21
C PHE A 189 1.97 6.79 8.48
N MET A 190 2.44 7.76 7.68
CA MET A 190 1.58 8.65 6.93
C MET A 190 0.73 7.90 5.90
N VAL A 191 1.30 6.93 5.17
CA VAL A 191 0.52 6.05 4.26
C VAL A 191 -0.57 5.32 5.03
N GLY A 192 -0.23 4.79 6.20
CA GLY A 192 -1.19 4.12 7.07
C GLY A 192 -2.34 5.03 7.50
N VAL A 193 -2.03 6.26 7.97
CA VAL A 193 -3.04 7.26 8.34
C VAL A 193 -3.98 7.56 7.16
N LEU A 194 -3.41 7.88 5.99
CA LEU A 194 -4.21 8.20 4.81
C LEU A 194 -5.10 7.05 4.37
N SER A 195 -4.57 5.83 4.42
CA SER A 195 -5.32 4.64 4.03
C SER A 195 -6.44 4.32 5.02
N CYS A 196 -6.23 4.58 6.32
CA CYS A 196 -7.28 4.44 7.33
C CYS A 196 -8.36 5.53 7.21
N LEU A 197 -8.01 6.72 6.68
CA LEU A 197 -8.97 7.79 6.40
C LEU A 197 -9.75 7.60 5.09
N ARG A 198 -9.40 6.58 4.28
CA ARG A 198 -10.04 6.31 2.98
C ARG A 198 -11.58 6.32 3.02
N PRO A 199 -12.29 5.72 3.99
CA PRO A 199 -13.75 5.78 4.03
C PRO A 199 -14.31 7.20 4.12
N LEU A 200 -13.66 8.07 4.88
CA LEU A 200 -14.04 9.47 5.02
C LEU A 200 -13.79 10.26 3.73
N VAL A 201 -12.69 9.94 3.04
CA VAL A 201 -12.32 10.53 1.75
C VAL A 201 -13.35 10.21 0.68
N ILE A 202 -13.74 8.94 0.59
CA ILE A 202 -14.73 8.47 -0.39
C ILE A 202 -16.11 9.09 -0.09
N ALA A 203 -16.47 9.24 1.19
CA ALA A 203 -17.73 9.85 1.59
C ALA A 203 -17.81 11.35 1.27
N ALA A 204 -16.69 12.05 1.28
CA ALA A 204 -16.64 13.49 1.01
C ALA A 204 -16.80 13.83 -0.49
N SER A 205 -16.54 12.86 -1.40
CA SER A 205 -16.62 12.97 -2.89
C SER A 205 -16.07 14.29 -3.50
N ASP A 206 -15.19 14.97 -2.77
CA ASP A 206 -14.65 16.26 -3.19
C ASP A 206 -13.36 16.05 -4.01
N SER A 207 -13.31 16.64 -5.20
CA SER A 207 -12.14 16.60 -6.09
C SER A 207 -10.89 17.18 -5.41
N ALA A 208 -11.03 18.20 -4.57
CA ALA A 208 -9.91 18.78 -3.80
C ALA A 208 -9.28 17.76 -2.86
N PHE A 209 -10.08 16.89 -2.26
CA PHE A 209 -9.59 15.84 -1.39
C PHE A 209 -8.82 14.76 -2.17
N GLN A 210 -9.25 14.43 -3.39
CA GLN A 210 -8.52 13.51 -4.28
C GLN A 210 -7.14 14.07 -4.63
N TYR A 211 -7.04 15.36 -4.97
CA TYR A 211 -5.76 16.02 -5.24
C TYR A 211 -4.86 16.07 -4.02
N LEU A 212 -5.40 16.34 -2.84
CA LEU A 212 -4.65 16.31 -1.58
C LEU A 212 -4.08 14.91 -1.31
N THR A 213 -4.88 13.86 -1.52
CA THR A 213 -4.45 12.47 -1.36
C THR A 213 -3.31 12.13 -2.31
N ILE A 214 -3.38 12.56 -3.57
CA ILE A 214 -2.31 12.38 -4.57
C ILE A 214 -1.05 13.14 -4.15
N ALA A 215 -1.17 14.38 -3.71
CA ALA A 215 -0.03 15.20 -3.27
C ALA A 215 0.68 14.57 -2.06
N ILE A 216 -0.07 14.10 -1.07
CA ILE A 216 0.49 13.43 0.11
C ILE A 216 1.12 12.10 -0.28
N ALA A 217 0.50 11.33 -1.18
CA ALA A 217 1.09 10.09 -1.68
C ALA A 217 2.39 10.33 -2.45
N ALA A 218 2.47 11.38 -3.28
CA ALA A 218 3.70 11.79 -3.95
C ALA A 218 4.80 12.19 -2.95
N LEU A 219 4.44 12.92 -1.89
CA LEU A 219 5.37 13.28 -0.80
C LEU A 219 5.91 12.03 -0.09
N VAL A 220 5.04 11.07 0.21
CA VAL A 220 5.41 9.80 0.84
C VAL A 220 6.37 9.01 -0.04
N VAL A 221 6.09 8.92 -1.34
CA VAL A 221 6.99 8.29 -2.31
C VAL A 221 8.34 8.99 -2.33
N ALA A 222 8.37 10.32 -2.34
CA ALA A 222 9.61 11.10 -2.29
C ALA A 222 10.41 10.83 -1.00
N LEU A 223 9.73 10.70 0.16
CA LEU A 223 10.37 10.37 1.44
C LEU A 223 10.95 8.95 1.44
N ILE A 224 10.23 7.96 0.87
CA ILE A 224 10.73 6.58 0.73
C ILE A 224 11.96 6.56 -0.17
N VAL A 225 11.88 7.19 -1.34
CA VAL A 225 12.99 7.29 -2.30
C VAL A 225 14.18 8.01 -1.64
N GLY A 226 13.96 9.16 -1.02
CA GLY A 226 14.98 9.89 -0.29
C GLY A 226 15.67 9.05 0.78
N SER A 227 14.90 8.26 1.55
CA SER A 227 15.45 7.36 2.57
C SER A 227 16.34 6.25 1.99
N THR A 228 16.03 5.75 0.79
CA THR A 228 16.82 4.70 0.13
C THR A 228 18.13 5.23 -0.45
N PHE A 229 18.12 6.46 -0.98
CA PHE A 229 19.32 7.07 -1.57
C PHE A 229 20.27 7.69 -0.52
N TYR A 230 19.75 8.14 0.63
CA TYR A 230 20.57 8.76 1.66
C TYR A 230 21.61 7.83 2.33
N GLY A 231 21.44 6.51 2.17
CA GLY A 231 22.31 5.47 2.74
C GLY A 231 23.29 4.83 1.77
N SER A 232 23.31 5.21 0.49
CA SER A 232 24.00 4.45 -0.57
C SER A 232 25.44 4.92 -0.87
N LYS A 233 26.00 5.90 -0.17
CA LYS A 233 27.43 6.20 -0.32
C LYS A 233 28.24 5.18 0.47
N PRO A 234 29.06 4.33 -0.19
CA PRO A 234 30.02 3.49 0.50
C PRO A 234 30.96 4.40 1.30
N ASN A 235 31.27 4.00 2.54
CA ASN A 235 32.37 4.60 3.26
C ASN A 235 33.64 4.39 2.42
N ARG A 236 34.13 5.45 1.80
CA ARG A 236 35.53 5.52 1.33
C ARG A 236 36.42 5.89 2.50
#